data_55a2401948e13eb7539ba16850d5bce6
#
_entry.id   55a2401948e13eb7539ba16850d5bce6
#
_cell.length_a   1.000
_cell.length_b   1.000
_cell.length_c   1.000
_cell.angle_alpha   90.00
_cell.angle_beta   90.00
_cell.angle_gamma   90.00
#
_symmetry.space_group_name_H-M   'P 1'
#
loop_
_entity.id
_entity.type
_entity.pdbx_description
1 polymer ?
#
loop_
_entity_poly.entity_id
_entity_poly.type
_entity_poly.pdbx_seq_one_letter_code
_entity_poly.pdbx_strand_id
1 'polypeptide(L)'
;MITIKKKEIVKLEAVLHLYQAVGWTNYTHQPEMLEQALSHSLVIYVALDGDAVVGLIRLVGDGFSSVFVQDLIVLPSYQRQGIGSSLMKEALEITKMLIKSSW
;
A
#
# COMPACT_ATOMS: atom_id res chain seq x y z
N MET A 1 -7.53 8.62 15.16
CA MET A 1 -6.08 8.72 15.03
C MET A 1 -5.59 7.77 13.96
N ILE A 2 -4.73 8.25 13.08
CA ILE A 2 -4.21 7.44 11.98
C ILE A 2 -2.92 6.73 12.40
N THR A 3 -2.86 5.44 12.17
CA THR A 3 -1.69 4.61 12.46
C THR A 3 -1.20 3.98 11.15
N ILE A 4 0.09 4.04 10.88
CA ILE A 4 0.69 3.39 9.71
C ILE A 4 1.34 2.08 10.17
N LYS A 5 0.99 0.98 9.52
CA LYS A 5 1.56 -0.33 9.85
C LYS A 5 2.00 -1.08 8.61
N LYS A 6 3.16 -1.74 8.71
CA LYS A 6 3.59 -2.69 7.71
C LYS A 6 2.80 -3.98 7.90
N LYS A 7 2.30 -4.55 6.81
CA LYS A 7 1.48 -5.76 6.85
C LYS A 7 2.10 -6.88 6.06
N GLU A 8 2.23 -8.05 6.68
CA GLU A 8 2.65 -9.28 6.01
C GLU A 8 1.49 -9.88 5.23
N ILE A 9 0.29 -9.80 5.79
CA ILE A 9 -0.94 -10.32 5.18
C ILE A 9 -2.00 -9.23 5.24
N VAL A 10 -2.66 -8.99 4.12
CA VAL A 10 -3.74 -7.99 4.02
C VAL A 10 -5.01 -8.70 3.59
N LYS A 11 -6.10 -8.47 4.33
CA LYS A 11 -7.39 -9.07 4.00
C LYS A 11 -7.95 -8.47 2.72
N LEU A 12 -8.35 -9.32 1.80
CA LEU A 12 -8.83 -8.90 0.49
C LEU A 12 -10.02 -7.96 0.58
N GLU A 13 -10.99 -8.25 1.45
CA GLU A 13 -12.20 -7.42 1.57
C GLU A 13 -11.86 -5.98 1.95
N ALA A 14 -10.91 -5.80 2.86
CA ALA A 14 -10.52 -4.48 3.32
C ALA A 14 -9.91 -3.65 2.19
N VAL A 15 -9.06 -4.27 1.37
CA VAL A 15 -8.42 -3.56 0.26
C VAL A 15 -9.34 -3.40 -0.94
N LEU A 16 -10.26 -4.34 -1.20
CA LEU A 16 -11.24 -4.18 -2.27
C LEU A 16 -12.08 -2.92 -2.07
N HIS A 17 -12.50 -2.67 -0.83
CA HIS A 17 -13.25 -1.46 -0.49
C HIS A 17 -12.45 -0.22 -0.86
N LEU A 18 -11.15 -0.23 -0.56
CA LEU A 18 -10.25 0.89 -0.83
C LEU A 18 -10.11 1.13 -2.34
N TYR A 19 -9.86 0.07 -3.11
CA TYR A 19 -9.73 0.17 -4.57
C TYR A 19 -11.04 0.62 -5.23
N GLN A 20 -12.17 0.13 -4.74
CA GLN A 20 -13.48 0.56 -5.24
C GLN A 20 -13.71 2.05 -5.00
N ALA A 21 -13.34 2.53 -3.83
CA ALA A 21 -13.58 3.92 -3.44
C ALA A 21 -12.86 4.91 -4.36
N VAL A 22 -11.72 4.51 -4.94
CA VAL A 22 -10.98 5.36 -5.87
C VAL A 22 -11.22 5.00 -7.34
N GLY A 23 -12.13 4.07 -7.61
CA GLY A 23 -12.55 3.75 -8.97
C GLY A 23 -11.58 2.89 -9.76
N TRP A 24 -10.72 2.14 -9.10
CA TRP A 24 -9.75 1.26 -9.78
C TRP A 24 -10.41 -0.08 -10.11
N THR A 25 -11.32 -0.06 -11.10
CA THR A 25 -12.16 -1.20 -11.44
C THR A 25 -11.41 -2.39 -12.04
N ASN A 26 -10.25 -2.17 -12.63
CA ASN A 26 -9.43 -3.28 -13.13
C ASN A 26 -9.10 -4.27 -12.02
N TYR A 27 -8.83 -3.76 -10.82
CA TYR A 27 -8.54 -4.61 -9.66
C TYR A 27 -9.82 -5.21 -9.08
N THR A 28 -10.88 -4.39 -8.94
CA THR A 28 -12.10 -4.85 -8.28
C THR A 28 -12.89 -5.86 -9.10
N HIS A 29 -12.73 -5.85 -10.42
CA HIS A 29 -13.36 -6.83 -11.30
C HIS A 29 -12.58 -8.14 -11.36
N GLN A 30 -11.38 -8.18 -10.77
CA GLN A 30 -10.53 -9.37 -10.76
C GLN A 30 -9.98 -9.60 -9.35
N PRO A 31 -10.85 -9.94 -8.39
CA PRO A 31 -10.42 -10.05 -6.99
C PRO A 31 -9.36 -11.12 -6.77
N GLU A 32 -9.38 -12.19 -7.54
CA GLU A 32 -8.37 -13.25 -7.41
C GLU A 32 -7.00 -12.77 -7.87
N MET A 33 -6.97 -11.98 -8.94
CA MET A 33 -5.73 -11.38 -9.42
C MET A 33 -5.18 -10.40 -8.37
N LEU A 34 -6.04 -9.58 -7.78
CA LEU A 34 -5.63 -8.65 -6.73
C LEU A 34 -5.06 -9.38 -5.53
N GLU A 35 -5.69 -10.47 -5.12
CA GLU A 35 -5.20 -11.27 -4.00
C GLU A 35 -3.79 -11.80 -4.29
N GLN A 36 -3.55 -12.30 -5.49
CA GLN A 36 -2.22 -12.76 -5.89
C GLN A 36 -1.22 -11.60 -5.93
N ALA A 37 -1.62 -10.47 -6.47
CA ALA A 37 -0.76 -9.30 -6.54
C ALA A 37 -0.35 -8.83 -5.13
N LEU A 38 -1.28 -8.82 -4.19
CA LEU A 38 -1.00 -8.44 -2.80
C LEU A 38 -0.01 -9.41 -2.17
N SER A 39 -0.21 -10.72 -2.35
CA SER A 39 0.65 -11.74 -1.75
C SER A 39 2.06 -11.75 -2.34
N HIS A 40 2.23 -11.28 -3.57
CA HIS A 40 3.53 -11.21 -4.24
C HIS A 40 4.17 -9.82 -4.17
N SER A 41 3.56 -8.90 -3.44
CA SER A 41 4.13 -7.57 -3.25
C SER A 41 5.36 -7.64 -2.35
N LEU A 42 6.31 -6.76 -2.61
CA LEU A 42 7.53 -6.69 -1.81
C LEU A 42 7.22 -6.22 -0.39
N VAL A 43 6.51 -5.12 -0.28
CA VAL A 43 6.13 -4.52 1.01
C VAL A 43 4.79 -3.82 0.85
N ILE A 44 3.95 -3.92 1.88
CA ILE A 44 2.70 -3.18 1.96
C ILE A 44 2.62 -2.47 3.31
N TYR A 45 2.35 -1.17 3.27
CA TYR A 45 1.98 -0.42 4.46
C TYR A 45 0.53 -0.01 4.34
N VAL A 46 -0.20 -0.07 5.43
CA VAL A 46 -1.59 0.39 5.49
C VAL A 46 -1.72 1.54 6.47
N ALA A 47 -2.63 2.45 6.18
CA ALA A 47 -3.04 3.49 7.10
C ALA A 47 -4.36 3.05 7.73
N LEU A 48 -4.42 3.09 9.04
CA LEU A 48 -5.58 2.63 9.81
C LEU A 48 -6.16 3.80 10.60
N ASP A 49 -7.48 3.90 10.57
CA ASP A 49 -8.22 4.74 11.50
C ASP A 49 -8.97 3.79 12.43
N GLY A 50 -8.41 3.55 13.63
CA GLY A 50 -8.85 2.44 14.45
C GLY A 50 -8.54 1.14 13.72
N ASP A 51 -9.58 0.34 13.43
CA ASP A 51 -9.43 -0.91 12.69
C ASP A 51 -9.72 -0.77 11.19
N ALA A 52 -10.15 0.40 10.76
CA ALA A 52 -10.53 0.61 9.36
C ALA A 52 -9.30 0.93 8.51
N VAL A 53 -9.15 0.24 7.39
CA VAL A 53 -8.09 0.53 6.42
C VAL A 53 -8.54 1.72 5.56
N VAL A 54 -7.83 2.84 5.70
CA VAL A 54 -8.18 4.08 4.99
C VAL A 54 -7.15 4.48 3.96
N GLY A 55 -6.02 3.80 3.91
CA GLY A 55 -4.99 4.04 2.92
C GLY A 55 -4.04 2.86 2.80
N LEU A 56 -3.29 2.84 1.70
CA LEU A 56 -2.38 1.75 1.41
C LEU A 56 -1.29 2.24 0.46
N ILE A 57 -0.06 1.77 0.67
CA ILE A 57 1.00 1.86 -0.32
C ILE A 57 1.55 0.47 -0.55
N ARG A 58 1.70 0.10 -1.82
CA ARG A 58 2.16 -1.23 -2.22
C ARG A 58 3.42 -1.08 -3.06
N LEU A 59 4.48 -1.73 -2.63
CA LEU A 59 5.77 -1.71 -3.30
C LEU A 59 6.02 -3.05 -3.98
N VAL A 60 6.58 -2.98 -5.17
CA VAL A 60 6.99 -4.17 -5.93
C VAL A 60 8.44 -4.01 -6.37
N GLY A 61 9.08 -5.11 -6.75
CA GLY A 61 10.47 -5.10 -7.19
C GLY A 61 11.22 -6.25 -6.57
N ASP A 62 12.51 -6.33 -6.88
CA ASP A 62 13.34 -7.42 -6.34
C ASP A 62 13.84 -7.13 -4.92
N GLY A 63 13.77 -5.89 -4.47
CA GLY A 63 14.23 -5.51 -3.14
C GLY A 63 15.74 -5.36 -3.01
N PHE A 64 16.48 -5.53 -4.07
CA PHE A 64 17.94 -5.42 -4.11
C PHE A 64 18.42 -4.30 -5.02
N SER A 65 17.92 -4.27 -6.24
CA SER A 65 18.29 -3.25 -7.23
C SER A 65 17.11 -2.36 -7.61
N SER A 66 15.89 -2.78 -7.32
CA SER A 66 14.70 -2.04 -7.72
C SER A 66 13.59 -2.15 -6.69
N VAL A 67 12.93 -1.03 -6.45
CA VAL A 67 11.69 -0.95 -5.67
C VAL A 67 10.82 0.09 -6.35
N PHE A 68 9.59 -0.28 -6.67
CA PHE A 68 8.63 0.61 -7.32
C PHE A 68 7.40 0.78 -6.46
N VAL A 69 6.88 2.01 -6.41
CA VAL A 69 5.57 2.25 -5.83
C VAL A 69 4.55 1.86 -6.89
N GLN A 70 3.90 0.73 -6.69
CA GLN A 70 2.89 0.25 -7.63
C GLN A 70 1.54 0.92 -7.39
N ASP A 71 1.14 1.01 -6.13
CA ASP A 71 -0.13 1.62 -5.74
C ASP A 71 0.07 2.53 -4.54
N LEU A 72 -0.59 3.68 -4.56
CA LEU A 72 -0.69 4.58 -3.42
C LEU A 72 -2.13 5.09 -3.39
N ILE A 73 -2.87 4.69 -2.39
CA ILE A 73 -4.31 4.96 -2.29
C ILE A 73 -4.65 5.52 -0.92
N VAL A 74 -5.50 6.55 -0.90
CA VAL A 74 -6.11 7.06 0.33
C VAL A 74 -7.59 7.26 0.03
N LEU A 75 -8.46 6.81 0.93
CA LEU A 75 -9.91 7.02 0.78
C LEU A 75 -10.20 8.50 0.56
N PRO A 76 -11.12 8.84 -0.34
CA PRO A 76 -11.42 10.25 -0.64
C PRO A 76 -11.72 11.10 0.60
N SER A 77 -12.46 10.55 1.56
CA SER A 77 -12.80 11.28 2.77
C SER A 77 -11.61 11.53 3.71
N TYR A 78 -10.50 10.84 3.48
CA TYR A 78 -9.29 10.96 4.29
C TYR A 78 -8.15 11.67 3.56
N GLN A 79 -8.37 12.11 2.33
CA GLN A 79 -7.37 12.83 1.56
C GLN A 79 -7.11 14.21 2.13
N ARG A 80 -5.97 14.80 1.79
CA ARG A 80 -5.54 16.12 2.25
C ARG A 80 -5.28 16.22 3.74
N GLN A 81 -4.98 15.08 4.38
CA GLN A 81 -4.62 15.02 5.80
C GLN A 81 -3.19 14.55 6.02
N GLY A 82 -2.41 14.42 4.94
CA GLY A 82 -1.03 13.99 5.03
C GLY A 82 -0.83 12.47 5.11
N ILE A 83 -1.90 11.68 4.93
CA ILE A 83 -1.80 10.21 5.02
C ILE A 83 -0.94 9.65 3.88
N GLY A 84 -1.18 10.12 2.65
CA GLY A 84 -0.38 9.71 1.50
C GLY A 84 1.09 10.01 1.69
N SER A 85 1.40 11.18 2.22
CA SER A 85 2.79 11.57 2.53
C SER A 85 3.41 10.68 3.59
N SER A 86 2.64 10.32 4.61
CA SER A 86 3.12 9.42 5.68
C SER A 86 3.40 8.03 5.14
N LEU A 87 2.54 7.51 4.27
CA LEU A 87 2.75 6.22 3.61
C LEU A 87 4.00 6.26 2.73
N MET A 88 4.17 7.33 1.95
CA MET A 88 5.34 7.49 1.10
C MET A 88 6.62 7.58 1.91
N LYS A 89 6.58 8.26 3.06
CA LYS A 89 7.74 8.36 3.94
C LYS A 89 8.18 6.99 4.42
N GLU A 90 7.24 6.13 4.83
CA GLU A 90 7.57 4.77 5.25
C GLU A 90 8.14 3.96 4.09
N ALA A 91 7.60 4.13 2.90
CA ALA A 91 8.11 3.45 1.70
C ALA A 91 9.54 3.86 1.39
N LEU A 92 9.86 5.15 1.51
CA LEU A 92 11.22 5.65 1.28
C LEU A 92 12.19 5.12 2.33
N GLU A 93 11.78 5.06 3.58
CA GLU A 93 12.62 4.56 4.67
C GLU A 93 12.99 3.08 4.46
N ILE A 94 11.99 2.24 4.14
CA ILE A 94 12.27 0.81 3.92
C ILE A 94 13.10 0.61 2.65
N THR A 95 12.89 1.41 1.62
CA THR A 95 13.68 1.33 0.38
C THR A 95 15.15 1.62 0.64
N LYS A 96 15.44 2.62 1.46
CA LYS A 96 16.82 2.94 1.84
C LYS A 96 17.49 1.79 2.57
N MET A 97 16.74 1.06 3.39
CA MET A 97 17.27 -0.11 4.09
C MET A 97 17.54 -1.28 3.14
N LEU A 98 16.66 -1.48 2.16
CA LEU A 98 16.77 -2.61 1.23
C LEU A 98 17.87 -2.42 0.20
N ILE A 99 18.05 -1.20 -0.32
CA ILE A 99 18.96 -0.92 -1.44
C ILE A 99 20.14 -0.02 -1.00
N LYS A 100 20.47 -0.05 0.25
CA LYS A 100 21.46 0.87 0.84
C LYS A 100 22.85 0.82 0.22
N SER A 101 23.24 -0.32 -0.33
CA SER A 101 24.58 -0.49 -0.87
C SER A 101 24.69 -0.04 -2.33
N SER A 102 23.59 0.30 -2.98
CA SER A 102 23.55 0.63 -4.40
C SER A 102 23.72 2.13 -4.66
N TRP A 103 23.68 2.92 -3.63
CA TRP A 103 23.65 4.38 -3.73
C TRP A 103 24.70 5.01 -2.81
#